data_4c53b6eead309d72dc0807fcb5f058a9
#
_entry.id   4c53b6eead309d72dc0807fcb5f058a9
#
_cell.length_a   1.000
_cell.length_b   1.000
_cell.length_c   1.000
_cell.angle_alpha   90.00
_cell.angle_beta   90.00
_cell.angle_gamma   90.00
#
_symmetry.space_group_name_H-M   'P 1'
#
loop_
_entity.id
_entity.type
_entity.pdbx_description
1 polymer ?
#
loop_
_entity_poly.entity_id
_entity_poly.type
_entity_poly.pdbx_seq_one_letter_code
_entity_poly.pdbx_strand_id
1 'polypeptide(L)' 'MNIYRIEYRYSNGFSDTVPVQAANRIAAYEVCRDIIPNFDKIVSLRCELEKEEEQDEAL' A
#
# COMPACT_ATOMS: atom_id res chain seq x y z
N MET A 1 2.64 -13.86 -1.68
CA MET A 1 2.60 -12.41 -1.47
C MET A 1 1.29 -11.84 -1.94
N ASN A 2 0.88 -10.77 -1.32
CA ASN A 2 -0.37 -10.12 -1.69
C ASN A 2 -0.09 -8.80 -2.36
N ILE A 3 -1.05 -8.34 -3.14
CA ILE A 3 -0.97 -7.01 -3.74
C ILE A 3 -2.02 -6.15 -3.08
N TYR A 4 -1.57 -5.05 -2.50
CA TYR A 4 -2.45 -4.10 -1.82
C TYR A 4 -2.54 -2.83 -2.64
N ARG A 5 -3.72 -2.24 -2.69
CA ARG A 5 -3.90 -0.94 -3.32
C ARG A 5 -3.92 0.10 -2.22
N ILE A 6 -2.98 1.04 -2.31
CA ILE A 6 -2.83 2.07 -1.30
C ILE A 6 -3.32 3.38 -1.87
N GLU A 7 -4.38 3.93 -1.28
CA GLU A 7 -4.92 5.23 -1.68
C GLU A 7 -4.53 6.23 -0.61
N TYR A 8 -3.97 7.35 -1.01
CA TYR A 8 -3.53 8.33 -0.05
C TYR A 8 -3.86 9.72 -0.54
N ARG A 9 -4.00 10.64 0.43
CA ARG A 9 -4.30 12.03 0.15
C ARG A 9 -3.44 12.90 1.04
N TYR A 10 -2.90 13.96 0.46
CA TYR A 10 -2.09 14.93 1.17
C TYR A 10 -2.96 16.08 1.69
N SER A 11 -2.40 16.86 2.62
CA SER A 11 -3.13 17.96 3.23
C SER A 11 -3.49 19.03 2.21
N ASN A 12 -2.78 19.10 1.07
CA ASN A 12 -3.11 20.10 0.06
C ASN A 12 -4.19 19.60 -0.91
N GLY A 13 -4.75 18.41 -0.66
CA GLY A 13 -5.83 17.90 -1.50
C GLY A 13 -5.41 16.94 -2.60
N PHE A 14 -4.12 16.84 -2.86
CA PHE A 14 -3.63 15.90 -3.88
C PHE A 14 -3.82 14.47 -3.39
N SER A 15 -4.27 13.59 -4.25
CA SER A 15 -4.42 12.18 -3.90
C SER A 15 -3.92 11.32 -5.04
N ASP A 16 -3.55 10.09 -4.70
CA ASP A 16 -3.05 9.16 -5.69
C ASP A 16 -3.22 7.75 -5.15
N THR A 17 -2.91 6.78 -5.99
CA THR A 17 -3.04 5.37 -5.64
C THR A 17 -1.82 4.62 -6.16
N VAL A 18 -1.26 3.74 -5.34
CA VAL A 18 -0.13 2.93 -5.77
C VAL A 18 -0.36 1.48 -5.37
N PRO A 19 0.11 0.53 -6.18
CA PRO A 19 0.05 -0.88 -5.80
C PRO A 19 1.30 -1.23 -5.01
N VAL A 20 1.14 -2.06 -3.98
CA VAL A 20 2.23 -2.50 -3.14
C VAL A 20 2.15 -4.00 -2.97
N GLN A 21 3.25 -4.69 -3.23
CA GLN A 21 3.31 -6.12 -3.02
C GLN A 21 3.96 -6.39 -1.68
N ALA A 22 3.28 -7.11 -0.81
CA ALA A 22 3.76 -7.35 0.54
C ALA A 22 3.09 -8.60 1.11
N ALA A 23 3.68 -9.13 2.17
CA ALA A 23 3.17 -10.34 2.80
C ALA A 23 1.89 -10.08 3.58
N ASN A 24 1.75 -8.88 4.16
CA ASN A 24 0.57 -8.52 4.93
C ASN A 24 0.44 -7.01 4.97
N ARG A 25 -0.62 -6.51 5.64
CA ARG A 25 -0.87 -5.08 5.66
C ARG A 25 0.23 -4.30 6.35
N ILE A 26 0.78 -4.83 7.41
CA ILE A 26 1.82 -4.14 8.15
C ILE A 26 3.04 -3.94 7.26
N ALA A 27 3.42 -4.98 6.52
CA ALA A 27 4.54 -4.88 5.60
C ALA A 27 4.22 -3.89 4.48
N ALA A 28 2.96 -3.85 4.03
CA ALA A 28 2.56 -2.91 2.99
C ALA A 28 2.72 -1.47 3.46
N TYR A 29 2.34 -1.19 4.70
CA TYR A 29 2.51 0.15 5.25
C TYR A 29 3.99 0.53 5.33
N GLU A 30 4.84 -0.40 5.69
CA GLU A 30 6.27 -0.11 5.76
C GLU A 30 6.83 0.24 4.39
N VAL A 31 6.37 -0.47 3.36
CA VAL A 31 6.79 -0.15 2.00
C VAL A 31 6.29 1.23 1.61
N CYS A 32 5.06 1.57 1.98
CA CYS A 32 4.51 2.88 1.66
C CYS A 32 5.36 4.01 2.20
N ARG A 33 5.87 3.85 3.42
CA ARG A 33 6.69 4.90 4.01
C ARG A 33 7.96 5.14 3.20
N ASP A 34 8.41 4.12 2.47
CA ASP A 34 9.62 4.24 1.68
C ASP A 34 9.36 4.79 0.28
N ILE A 35 8.22 4.48 -0.31
CA ILE A 35 7.98 4.84 -1.70
C ILE A 35 7.14 6.08 -1.89
N ILE A 36 6.32 6.46 -0.91
CA ILE A 36 5.46 7.62 -1.04
C ILE A 36 6.19 8.85 -0.51
N PRO A 37 6.42 9.87 -1.37
CA PRO A 37 7.13 11.05 -0.92
C PRO A 37 6.29 11.85 0.07
N ASN A 38 6.95 12.49 1.01
CA ASN A 38 6.31 13.33 2.02
C ASN A 38 5.22 12.58 2.76
N PHE A 39 5.55 11.36 3.16
CA PHE A 39 4.58 10.50 3.83
C PHE A 39 4.02 11.16 5.09
N ASP A 40 4.82 11.98 5.76
CA ASP A 40 4.39 12.66 6.96
C ASP A 40 3.33 13.72 6.71
N LYS A 41 3.08 14.08 5.45
CA LYS A 41 2.07 15.05 5.11
C LYS A 41 0.77 14.42 4.65
N ILE A 42 0.67 13.12 4.72
CA ILE A 42 -0.54 12.40 4.33
C ILE A 42 -1.57 12.56 5.43
N VAL A 43 -2.79 12.93 5.05
CA VAL A 43 -3.89 13.07 6.00
C VAL A 43 -4.89 11.93 5.90
N SER A 44 -4.81 11.11 4.85
CA SER A 44 -5.72 9.98 4.69
C SER A 44 -4.98 8.88 3.97
N LEU A 45 -5.04 7.68 4.51
CA LEU A 45 -4.38 6.51 3.91
C LEU A 45 -5.31 5.32 4.00
N ARG A 46 -5.48 4.62 2.90
CA ARG A 46 -6.34 3.47 2.84
C ARG A 46 -5.60 2.33 2.19
N CYS A 47 -5.63 1.17 2.82
CA CYS A 47 -4.95 0.00 2.32
C CYS A 47 -5.99 -1.08 2.08
N GLU A 48 -6.13 -1.50 0.83
CA GLU A 48 -7.09 -2.54 0.48
C GLU A 48 -6.38 -3.68 -0.20
N LEU A 49 -6.75 -4.88 0.17
CA LEU A 49 -6.21 -6.06 -0.48
C LEU A 49 -6.83 -6.16 -1.87
N GLU A 50 -6.00 -6.07 -2.90
CA GLU A 50 -6.48 -6.13 -4.26
C GLU A 50 -6.37 -7.54 -4.82
N LYS A 51 -5.28 -8.25 -4.51
CA LYS A 51 -5.09 -9.58 -5.02
C LYS A 51 -4.29 -10.39 -4.03
N GLU A 52 -4.76 -11.57 -3.72
CA GLU A 52 -4.07 -12.45 -2.83
C GLU A 52 -3.40 -13.52 -3.67
N GLU A 53 -2.07 -13.56 -3.66
CA GLU A 53 -1.32 -14.54 -4.41
C GLU A 53 -0.80 -15.58 -3.47
N GLU A 54 -1.26 -16.81 -3.63
CA GLU A 54 -0.80 -17.89 -2.82
C GLU A 54 0.33 -18.55 -3.50
N GLN A 55 1.29 -18.77 -2.76
CA GLN A 55 2.38 -19.39 -3.32
C GLN A 55 2.26 -20.77 -3.29
N ASP A 56 1.74 -21.42 -3.17
CA ASP A 56 1.78 -22.75 -3.10
C ASP A 56 1.78 -23.55 -3.99
N GLU A 57 1.74 -23.52 -4.01
CA GLU A 57 1.84 -24.13 -4.50
C GLU A 57 2.06 -24.93 -4.64
N ALA A 58 1.85 -25.42 -4.69
CA ALA A 58 2.08 -26.11 -4.78
C ALA A 58 2.28 -26.75 -5.10
N LEU A 59 2.20 -27.00 -5.21
CA LEU A 59 2.45 -27.65 -5.52
C LEU A 59 2.72 -28.12 -5.66
#